data_0b66df8a41771e36753aacc0cda36fc6
#
_entry.id   0b66df8a41771e36753aacc0cda36fc6
#
_cell.length_a   1.000
_cell.length_b   1.000
_cell.length_c   1.000
_cell.angle_alpha   90.00
_cell.angle_beta   90.00
_cell.angle_gamma   90.00
#
_symmetry.space_group_name_H-M   'P 1'
#
loop_
_entity.id
_entity.type
_entity.pdbx_description
1 polymer ?
#
loop_
_entity_poly.entity_id
_entity_poly.type
_entity_poly.pdbx_seq_one_letter_code
_entity_poly.pdbx_strand_id
1 'polypeptide(L)'
;MLGIARTYAGGAWQTNLTATPSTTADGSVVTASGTIHTKGSYTQLIAATTYDWRGFYLFTGGVATSAAATDMLLDIAIGAAASEQVILPNLLVGYSATTAAGGMCWYFPLFIPRGIRIAARCQALIASDTTRVTIWGVAGNSGLPSPLFTNCDAYGITLATSRGTSHTPGDTGAESTDANIGATTTRPYGAVMLGVGQQATSITAIAYHWELTIGGTTRAEWRTVNTTAEIIYGPYPG
;
A
#
# COMPACT_ATOMS: atom_id res chain seq x y z
N MET A 1 7.16 -11.25 -13.76
CA MET A 1 5.77 -11.61 -14.14
C MET A 1 5.29 -12.65 -13.16
N LEU A 2 4.55 -12.24 -12.12
CA LEU A 2 3.93 -13.19 -11.20
C LEU A 2 2.87 -13.98 -11.98
N GLY A 3 3.08 -15.28 -12.07
CA GLY A 3 2.08 -16.16 -12.65
C GLY A 3 0.79 -16.05 -11.84
N ILE A 4 -0.29 -15.72 -12.51
CA ILE A 4 -1.63 -15.69 -11.94
C ILE A 4 -1.88 -17.04 -11.28
N ALA A 5 -2.19 -17.02 -9.98
CA ALA A 5 -2.55 -18.21 -9.27
C ALA A 5 -3.68 -18.92 -10.03
N ARG A 6 -3.41 -20.11 -10.54
CA ARG A 6 -4.47 -20.96 -11.09
C ARG A 6 -5.45 -21.25 -9.97
N THR A 7 -6.72 -21.07 -10.26
CA THR A 7 -7.79 -21.52 -9.35
C THR A 7 -7.67 -23.03 -9.21
N TYR A 8 -7.14 -23.50 -8.10
CA TYR A 8 -7.35 -24.87 -7.68
C TYR A 8 -8.84 -25.05 -7.35
N ALA A 9 -9.34 -26.26 -7.59
CA ALA A 9 -10.76 -26.58 -7.39
C ALA A 9 -11.31 -25.99 -6.08
N GLY A 10 -12.24 -25.03 -6.17
CA GLY A 10 -12.84 -24.31 -5.05
C GLY A 10 -12.30 -22.90 -4.78
N GLY A 11 -11.27 -22.44 -5.48
CA GLY A 11 -10.78 -21.07 -5.40
C GLY A 11 -11.56 -20.15 -6.37
N ALA A 12 -11.98 -18.99 -5.89
CA ALA A 12 -12.57 -17.93 -6.72
C ALA A 12 -11.78 -16.63 -6.53
N TRP A 13 -11.77 -15.80 -7.54
CA TRP A 13 -11.17 -14.47 -7.49
C TRP A 13 -12.08 -13.44 -8.14
N GLN A 14 -11.96 -12.20 -7.73
CA GLN A 14 -12.71 -11.07 -8.28
C GLN A 14 -11.79 -9.85 -8.37
N THR A 15 -11.93 -9.07 -9.43
CA THR A 15 -11.12 -7.87 -9.67
C THR A 15 -11.98 -6.72 -10.19
N ASN A 16 -11.49 -5.50 -10.06
CA ASN A 16 -12.08 -4.31 -10.70
C ASN A 16 -11.53 -4.06 -12.11
N LEU A 17 -10.67 -4.94 -12.63
CA LEU A 17 -10.28 -4.88 -14.03
C LEU A 17 -11.48 -5.20 -14.92
N THR A 18 -11.68 -4.41 -15.95
CA THR A 18 -12.68 -4.71 -16.98
C THR A 18 -12.17 -5.80 -17.92
N ALA A 19 -13.07 -6.67 -18.36
CA ALA A 19 -12.71 -7.77 -19.29
C ALA A 19 -12.35 -7.29 -20.69
N THR A 20 -12.61 -6.04 -21.03
CA THR A 20 -12.31 -5.48 -22.36
C THR A 20 -10.91 -4.87 -22.32
N PRO A 21 -9.96 -5.41 -23.10
CA PRO A 21 -8.65 -4.79 -23.24
C PRO A 21 -8.82 -3.39 -23.84
N SER A 22 -8.46 -2.39 -23.07
CA SER A 22 -8.41 -1.00 -23.52
C SER A 22 -7.03 -0.48 -23.16
N THR A 23 -6.51 0.41 -23.94
CA THR A 23 -5.24 1.11 -23.65
C THR A 23 -5.29 1.92 -22.35
N THR A 24 -6.46 2.00 -21.72
CA THR A 24 -6.71 2.73 -20.48
C THR A 24 -7.30 1.84 -19.36
N ALA A 25 -7.34 0.52 -19.56
CA ALA A 25 -7.97 -0.42 -18.61
C ALA A 25 -7.05 -0.85 -17.45
N ASP A 26 -6.39 0.10 -16.82
CA ASP A 26 -5.35 -0.17 -15.82
C ASP A 26 -5.86 -0.08 -14.38
N GLY A 27 -7.12 -0.40 -14.15
CA GLY A 27 -7.76 -0.28 -12.85
C GLY A 27 -8.54 1.03 -12.67
N SER A 28 -9.03 1.26 -11.46
CA SER A 28 -9.81 2.47 -11.13
C SER A 28 -8.91 3.66 -10.85
N VAL A 29 -9.22 4.81 -11.42
CA VAL A 29 -8.52 6.06 -11.12
C VAL A 29 -9.01 6.60 -9.78
N VAL A 30 -8.11 6.74 -8.81
CA VAL A 30 -8.37 7.34 -7.50
C VAL A 30 -7.70 8.71 -7.46
N THR A 31 -8.47 9.75 -7.21
CA THR A 31 -8.03 11.15 -7.26
C THR A 31 -7.93 11.73 -5.85
N ALA A 32 -6.80 12.36 -5.56
CA ALA A 32 -6.61 13.13 -4.33
C ALA A 32 -7.49 14.41 -4.35
N SER A 33 -7.67 15.01 -3.17
CA SER A 33 -8.40 16.28 -3.06
C SER A 33 -7.75 17.39 -3.88
N GLY A 34 -8.55 18.40 -4.27
CA GLY A 34 -8.04 19.66 -4.80
C GLY A 34 -7.21 20.48 -3.78
N THR A 35 -7.17 20.06 -2.53
CA THR A 35 -6.31 20.59 -1.48
C THR A 35 -5.23 19.56 -1.16
N ILE A 36 -3.96 19.99 -1.19
CA ILE A 36 -2.81 19.14 -0.84
C ILE A 36 -2.98 18.56 0.57
N HIS A 37 -2.44 17.37 0.79
CA HIS A 37 -2.47 16.65 2.09
C HIS A 37 -3.89 16.40 2.64
N THR A 38 -4.90 16.43 1.78
CA THR A 38 -6.29 16.17 2.14
C THR A 38 -6.82 14.98 1.36
N LYS A 39 -7.56 14.08 2.03
CA LYS A 39 -8.18 12.93 1.38
C LYS A 39 -9.22 13.39 0.36
N GLY A 40 -9.18 12.82 -0.84
CA GLY A 40 -10.22 12.96 -1.85
C GLY A 40 -11.47 12.15 -1.54
N SER A 41 -12.42 12.18 -2.45
CA SER A 41 -13.63 11.36 -2.36
C SER A 41 -13.33 9.89 -2.60
N TYR A 42 -14.17 9.00 -2.06
CA TYR A 42 -14.07 7.58 -2.32
C TYR A 42 -14.44 7.24 -3.76
N THR A 43 -13.54 6.52 -4.43
CA THR A 43 -13.78 5.88 -5.72
C THR A 43 -14.15 4.42 -5.50
N GLN A 44 -15.25 3.96 -6.07
CA GLN A 44 -15.65 2.56 -5.99
C GLN A 44 -14.69 1.68 -6.80
N LEU A 45 -14.13 0.66 -6.16
CA LEU A 45 -13.35 -0.39 -6.82
C LEU A 45 -14.23 -1.59 -7.19
N ILE A 46 -15.01 -2.07 -6.23
CA ILE A 46 -15.92 -3.21 -6.37
C ILE A 46 -17.31 -2.78 -5.86
N ALA A 47 -18.35 -2.99 -6.65
CA ALA A 47 -19.72 -2.66 -6.24
C ALA A 47 -20.23 -3.58 -5.12
N ALA A 48 -19.94 -4.87 -5.24
CA ALA A 48 -20.20 -5.87 -4.22
C ALA A 48 -19.28 -7.08 -4.44
N THR A 49 -18.72 -7.60 -3.37
CA THR A 49 -17.96 -8.85 -3.41
C THR A 49 -18.90 -10.01 -3.73
N THR A 50 -18.51 -10.88 -4.66
CA THR A 50 -19.31 -12.06 -5.03
C THR A 50 -19.06 -13.26 -4.11
N TYR A 51 -17.96 -13.21 -3.35
CA TYR A 51 -17.52 -14.25 -2.42
C TYR A 51 -16.99 -13.62 -1.14
N ASP A 52 -16.86 -14.42 -0.08
CA ASP A 52 -16.05 -14.05 1.08
C ASP A 52 -14.59 -14.05 0.68
N TRP A 53 -13.93 -12.91 0.76
CA TRP A 53 -12.50 -12.81 0.47
C TRP A 53 -11.70 -13.14 1.73
N ARG A 54 -10.66 -13.95 1.54
CA ARG A 54 -9.70 -14.29 2.60
C ARG A 54 -8.45 -13.41 2.56
N GLY A 55 -8.38 -12.56 1.57
CA GLY A 55 -7.32 -11.59 1.35
C GLY A 55 -7.45 -11.02 -0.04
N PHE A 56 -6.60 -10.05 -0.32
CA PHE A 56 -6.55 -9.44 -1.65
C PHE A 56 -5.14 -8.99 -2.00
N TYR A 57 -4.85 -9.02 -3.29
CA TYR A 57 -3.71 -8.33 -3.86
C TYR A 57 -4.14 -6.92 -4.25
N LEU A 58 -3.33 -5.95 -3.91
CA LEU A 58 -3.49 -4.55 -4.26
C LEU A 58 -2.35 -4.15 -5.18
N PHE A 59 -2.70 -3.64 -6.35
CA PHE A 59 -1.75 -3.08 -7.31
C PHE A 59 -2.00 -1.59 -7.39
N THR A 60 -0.95 -0.81 -7.28
CA THR A 60 -1.00 0.61 -7.58
C THR A 60 -0.03 0.92 -8.70
N GLY A 61 -0.46 1.72 -9.65
CA GLY A 61 0.37 2.14 -10.77
C GLY A 61 0.17 3.62 -11.03
N GLY A 62 1.25 4.33 -11.35
CA GLY A 62 1.16 5.76 -11.59
C GLY A 62 0.69 6.07 -13.00
N VAL A 63 -0.38 6.83 -13.15
CA VAL A 63 -0.47 7.85 -14.19
C VAL A 63 -0.69 9.13 -13.43
N ALA A 64 0.38 9.84 -13.18
CA ALA A 64 0.27 11.18 -12.67
C ALA A 64 -0.34 12.09 -13.71
N THR A 65 -1.21 12.95 -13.29
CA THR A 65 -1.58 14.13 -14.07
C THR A 65 -0.43 15.14 -14.13
N SER A 66 0.54 15.03 -13.24
CA SER A 66 1.74 15.83 -13.23
C SER A 66 3.00 14.98 -13.48
N ALA A 67 3.97 15.54 -14.18
CA ALA A 67 5.27 14.91 -14.41
C ALA A 67 6.19 14.96 -13.16
N ALA A 68 5.68 15.35 -12.01
CA ALA A 68 6.45 15.44 -10.77
C ALA A 68 6.31 14.16 -9.96
N ALA A 69 7.39 13.74 -9.30
CA ALA A 69 7.32 12.67 -8.31
C ALA A 69 6.35 13.06 -7.19
N THR A 70 5.52 12.15 -6.77
CA THR A 70 4.56 12.42 -5.71
C THR A 70 4.49 11.26 -4.72
N ASP A 71 4.27 11.63 -3.46
CA ASP A 71 3.92 10.72 -2.39
C ASP A 71 2.42 10.79 -2.17
N MET A 72 1.80 9.64 -2.00
CA MET A 72 0.38 9.52 -1.73
C MET A 72 0.14 8.59 -0.55
N LEU A 73 -0.93 8.87 0.20
CA LEU A 73 -1.46 8.00 1.24
C LEU A 73 -2.81 7.46 0.78
N LEU A 74 -2.87 6.16 0.49
CA LEU A 74 -4.05 5.47 -0.01
C LEU A 74 -4.79 4.79 1.13
N ASP A 75 -6.11 4.97 1.19
CA ASP A 75 -7.02 4.21 2.05
C ASP A 75 -7.81 3.23 1.19
N ILE A 76 -7.96 1.99 1.70
CA ILE A 76 -8.97 1.04 1.23
C ILE A 76 -10.04 0.93 2.29
N ALA A 77 -11.30 1.04 1.85
CA ALA A 77 -12.45 1.04 2.72
C ALA A 77 -13.54 0.10 2.20
N ILE A 78 -14.39 -0.36 3.10
CA ILE A 78 -15.55 -1.20 2.83
C ILE A 78 -16.83 -0.53 3.33
N GLY A 79 -17.95 -0.92 2.77
CA GLY A 79 -19.28 -0.45 3.19
C GLY A 79 -20.00 0.40 2.15
N ALA A 80 -21.20 0.84 2.49
CA ALA A 80 -22.04 1.64 1.61
C ALA A 80 -21.40 3.01 1.35
N ALA A 81 -21.76 3.63 0.22
CA ALA A 81 -21.33 4.99 -0.09
C ALA A 81 -21.77 5.97 1.01
N ALA A 82 -20.90 6.90 1.38
CA ALA A 82 -21.03 7.84 2.49
C ALA A 82 -21.05 7.20 3.90
N SER A 83 -20.78 5.89 4.01
CA SER A 83 -20.65 5.15 5.28
C SER A 83 -19.47 4.18 5.24
N GLU A 84 -18.45 4.52 4.48
CA GLU A 84 -17.27 3.69 4.30
C GLU A 84 -16.47 3.57 5.61
N GLN A 85 -16.04 2.35 5.92
CA GLN A 85 -15.13 2.03 7.01
C GLN A 85 -13.75 1.69 6.45
N VAL A 86 -12.74 2.43 6.85
CA VAL A 86 -11.36 2.18 6.41
C VAL A 86 -10.82 0.91 7.06
N ILE A 87 -10.38 -0.05 6.23
CA ILE A 87 -9.77 -1.31 6.67
C ILE A 87 -8.26 -1.34 6.45
N LEU A 88 -7.76 -0.54 5.53
CA LEU A 88 -6.34 -0.35 5.25
C LEU A 88 -6.09 1.16 5.13
N PRO A 89 -5.65 1.82 6.21
CA PRO A 89 -5.42 3.26 6.20
C PRO A 89 -4.02 3.61 5.70
N ASN A 90 -3.91 4.73 4.99
CA ASN A 90 -2.66 5.45 4.75
C ASN A 90 -1.51 4.59 4.20
N LEU A 91 -1.80 3.65 3.31
CA LEU A 91 -0.75 2.94 2.58
C LEU A 91 0.06 3.97 1.80
N LEU A 92 1.35 4.06 2.10
CA LEU A 92 2.25 4.97 1.39
C LEU A 92 2.51 4.39 0.00
N VAL A 93 2.09 5.13 -1.01
CA VAL A 93 2.34 4.83 -2.42
C VAL A 93 3.03 6.03 -3.04
N GLY A 94 4.09 5.78 -3.78
CA GLY A 94 4.83 6.84 -4.43
C GLY A 94 5.28 6.41 -5.80
N TYR A 95 5.59 7.37 -6.64
CA TYR A 95 6.20 7.12 -7.93
C TYR A 95 7.19 8.22 -8.32
N SER A 96 8.10 7.86 -9.21
CA SER A 96 9.07 8.79 -9.79
C SER A 96 8.47 9.52 -10.98
N ALA A 97 8.79 10.79 -11.12
CA ALA A 97 8.35 11.65 -12.23
C ALA A 97 8.80 11.18 -13.62
N THR A 98 9.83 10.38 -13.72
CA THR A 98 10.52 10.11 -14.98
C THR A 98 10.13 8.80 -15.64
N THR A 99 9.42 7.95 -14.93
CA THR A 99 8.93 6.68 -15.48
C THR A 99 7.53 6.47 -14.95
N ALA A 100 6.62 6.01 -15.79
CA ALA A 100 5.42 5.33 -15.34
C ALA A 100 5.93 4.18 -14.46
N ALA A 101 6.17 4.47 -13.19
CA ALA A 101 6.84 3.59 -12.27
C ALA A 101 6.09 2.28 -12.24
N GLY A 102 6.82 1.21 -12.33
CA GLY A 102 6.26 -0.12 -12.32
C GLY A 102 5.30 -0.25 -11.14
N GLY A 103 4.14 -0.81 -11.39
CA GLY A 103 3.12 -0.95 -10.35
C GLY A 103 3.66 -1.71 -9.16
N MET A 104 3.36 -1.22 -7.99
CA MET A 104 3.63 -1.92 -6.73
C MET A 104 2.51 -2.92 -6.47
N CYS A 105 2.86 -4.08 -5.93
CA CYS A 105 1.91 -5.14 -5.61
C CYS A 105 2.10 -5.61 -4.17
N TRP A 106 1.03 -5.60 -3.41
CA TRP A 106 0.99 -6.09 -2.03
C TRP A 106 -0.10 -7.13 -1.84
N TYR A 107 0.11 -8.05 -0.91
CA TYR A 107 -0.92 -8.95 -0.45
C TYR A 107 -1.34 -8.60 0.98
N PHE A 108 -2.65 -8.42 1.18
CA PHE A 108 -3.26 -8.17 2.49
C PHE A 108 -4.17 -9.33 2.86
N PRO A 109 -3.88 -10.09 3.93
CA PRO A 109 -4.72 -11.19 4.42
C PRO A 109 -5.92 -10.67 5.21
N LEU A 110 -6.67 -9.72 4.63
CA LEU A 110 -7.83 -9.11 5.26
C LEU A 110 -9.12 -9.81 4.82
N PHE A 111 -9.91 -10.23 5.79
CA PHE A 111 -11.22 -10.81 5.52
C PHE A 111 -12.23 -9.74 5.09
N ILE A 112 -12.88 -9.96 3.94
CA ILE A 112 -13.98 -9.12 3.45
C ILE A 112 -15.18 -10.04 3.15
N PRO A 113 -16.31 -9.84 3.84
CA PRO A 113 -17.51 -10.67 3.60
C PRO A 113 -18.06 -10.49 2.17
N ARG A 114 -18.83 -11.47 1.73
CA ARG A 114 -19.62 -11.38 0.50
C ARG A 114 -20.65 -10.24 0.58
N GLY A 115 -20.94 -9.62 -0.57
CA GLY A 115 -21.95 -8.57 -0.71
C GLY A 115 -21.46 -7.18 -0.30
N ILE A 116 -20.19 -7.02 0.03
CA ILE A 116 -19.61 -5.75 0.50
C ILE A 116 -19.03 -4.94 -0.65
N ARG A 117 -19.37 -3.65 -0.71
CA ARG A 117 -18.73 -2.68 -1.58
C ARG A 117 -17.33 -2.37 -1.08
N ILE A 118 -16.37 -2.24 -2.01
CA ILE A 118 -14.99 -1.83 -1.73
C ILE A 118 -14.72 -0.53 -2.47
N ALA A 119 -14.10 0.42 -1.77
CA ALA A 119 -13.73 1.73 -2.30
C ALA A 119 -12.33 2.13 -1.86
N ALA A 120 -11.75 3.08 -2.58
CA ALA A 120 -10.47 3.69 -2.24
C ALA A 120 -10.55 5.19 -2.30
N ARG A 121 -9.71 5.87 -1.50
CA ARG A 121 -9.43 7.30 -1.60
C ARG A 121 -7.97 7.56 -1.31
N CYS A 122 -7.44 8.69 -1.77
CA CYS A 122 -6.08 9.07 -1.45
C CYS A 122 -5.97 10.55 -1.09
N GLN A 123 -4.86 10.90 -0.46
CA GLN A 123 -4.32 12.25 -0.39
C GLN A 123 -2.94 12.26 -1.01
N ALA A 124 -2.49 13.39 -1.50
CA ALA A 124 -1.22 13.52 -2.18
C ALA A 124 -0.48 14.82 -1.80
N LEU A 125 0.80 14.83 -2.10
CA LEU A 125 1.65 16.02 -2.04
C LEU A 125 1.24 17.06 -3.09
N ILE A 126 0.63 16.62 -4.19
CA ILE A 126 0.15 17.47 -5.29
C ILE A 126 -1.38 17.44 -5.31
N ALA A 127 -2.01 18.61 -5.45
CA ALA A 127 -3.46 18.72 -5.52
C ALA A 127 -4.03 17.99 -6.75
N SER A 128 -5.15 17.31 -6.57
CA SER A 128 -5.87 16.58 -7.63
C SER A 128 -5.04 15.50 -8.34
N ASP A 129 -3.94 15.07 -7.74
CA ASP A 129 -3.13 14.02 -8.32
C ASP A 129 -3.85 12.66 -8.26
N THR A 130 -3.48 11.76 -9.16
CA THR A 130 -4.19 10.49 -9.36
C THR A 130 -3.28 9.30 -9.25
N THR A 131 -3.82 8.20 -8.75
CA THR A 131 -3.19 6.88 -8.85
C THR A 131 -4.20 5.87 -9.41
N ARG A 132 -3.72 4.86 -10.10
CA ARG A 132 -4.55 3.74 -10.54
C ARG A 132 -4.49 2.63 -9.54
N VAL A 133 -5.64 2.10 -9.18
CA VAL A 133 -5.76 1.04 -8.18
C VAL A 133 -6.47 -0.15 -8.79
N THR A 134 -5.79 -1.29 -8.76
CA THR A 134 -6.36 -2.58 -9.09
C THR A 134 -6.37 -3.46 -7.85
N ILE A 135 -7.49 -4.10 -7.59
CA ILE A 135 -7.65 -5.03 -6.48
C ILE A 135 -8.06 -6.41 -6.98
N TRP A 136 -7.44 -7.45 -6.45
CA TRP A 136 -7.74 -8.85 -6.76
C TRP A 136 -8.05 -9.58 -5.45
N GLY A 137 -9.33 -9.77 -5.18
CA GLY A 137 -9.79 -10.55 -4.05
C GLY A 137 -9.63 -12.03 -4.26
N VAL A 138 -9.21 -12.74 -3.23
CA VAL A 138 -9.01 -14.18 -3.24
C VAL A 138 -10.01 -14.83 -2.28
N ALA A 139 -10.81 -15.75 -2.80
CA ALA A 139 -11.84 -16.47 -2.06
C ALA A 139 -11.56 -17.98 -2.00
N GLY A 140 -12.26 -18.68 -1.15
CA GLY A 140 -12.23 -20.14 -1.04
C GLY A 140 -11.10 -20.69 -0.17
N ASN A 141 -10.88 -21.99 -0.23
CA ASN A 141 -9.83 -22.71 0.49
C ASN A 141 -8.49 -22.61 -0.28
N SER A 142 -8.02 -21.40 -0.49
CA SER A 142 -6.85 -21.10 -1.32
C SER A 142 -5.51 -21.57 -0.73
N GLY A 143 -5.51 -22.27 0.40
CA GLY A 143 -4.29 -22.65 1.10
C GLY A 143 -3.54 -21.45 1.70
N LEU A 144 -4.13 -20.26 1.67
CA LEU A 144 -3.54 -19.08 2.27
C LEU A 144 -3.56 -19.18 3.80
N PRO A 145 -2.53 -18.67 4.46
CA PRO A 145 -2.40 -18.80 5.90
C PRO A 145 -3.56 -18.15 6.66
N SER A 146 -3.97 -18.79 7.73
CA SER A 146 -4.75 -18.23 8.82
C SER A 146 -3.77 -17.78 9.92
N PRO A 147 -4.00 -16.72 10.67
CA PRO A 147 -5.27 -16.04 10.89
C PRO A 147 -5.62 -14.99 9.83
N LEU A 148 -6.92 -14.78 9.65
CA LEU A 148 -7.43 -13.67 8.85
C LEU A 148 -7.57 -12.44 9.74
N PHE A 149 -7.12 -11.32 9.24
CA PHE A 149 -7.28 -10.03 9.90
C PHE A 149 -8.48 -9.30 9.29
N THR A 150 -9.05 -8.35 10.01
CA THR A 150 -10.19 -7.56 9.52
C THR A 150 -9.80 -6.13 9.15
N ASN A 151 -8.70 -5.65 9.69
CA ASN A 151 -8.18 -4.31 9.43
C ASN A 151 -6.69 -4.21 9.73
N CYS A 152 -6.06 -3.16 9.20
CA CYS A 152 -4.70 -2.74 9.50
C CYS A 152 -4.71 -1.42 10.26
N ASP A 153 -3.61 -1.12 10.93
CA ASP A 153 -3.28 0.22 11.41
C ASP A 153 -2.00 0.69 10.69
N ALA A 154 -1.87 1.99 10.49
CA ALA A 154 -0.69 2.58 9.89
C ALA A 154 0.10 3.38 10.93
N TYR A 155 1.39 3.14 10.98
CA TYR A 155 2.33 3.87 11.82
C TYR A 155 3.40 4.55 10.97
N GLY A 156 4.10 5.51 11.53
CA GLY A 156 5.16 6.22 10.82
C GLY A 156 4.68 7.10 9.68
N ILE A 157 3.41 7.50 9.70
CA ILE A 157 2.79 8.32 8.66
C ILE A 157 2.55 9.74 9.17
N THR A 158 2.91 10.73 8.38
CA THR A 158 2.63 12.14 8.63
C THR A 158 1.56 12.64 7.65
N LEU A 159 0.33 12.75 8.13
CA LEU A 159 -0.81 13.18 7.30
C LEU A 159 -0.61 14.59 6.72
N ALA A 160 -0.03 15.50 7.50
CA ALA A 160 0.21 16.89 7.08
C ALA A 160 1.19 17.03 5.90
N THR A 161 1.95 16.00 5.59
CA THR A 161 2.92 16.00 4.49
C THR A 161 2.67 14.90 3.46
N SER A 162 1.69 14.03 3.71
CA SER A 162 1.41 12.82 2.89
C SER A 162 2.61 11.88 2.76
N ARG A 163 3.44 11.79 3.78
CA ARG A 163 4.70 11.05 3.77
C ARG A 163 4.85 10.13 4.99
N GLY A 164 5.84 9.25 4.90
CA GLY A 164 6.34 8.49 6.05
C GLY A 164 7.21 9.33 6.98
N THR A 165 7.55 8.77 8.13
CA THR A 165 8.52 9.36 9.05
C THR A 165 9.89 9.43 8.39
N SER A 166 10.50 10.61 8.40
CA SER A 166 11.85 10.78 7.89
C SER A 166 12.87 10.17 8.86
N HIS A 167 13.83 9.45 8.32
CA HIS A 167 14.95 8.90 9.05
C HIS A 167 16.25 9.24 8.31
N THR A 168 17.24 9.75 9.04
CA THR A 168 18.55 10.03 8.49
C THR A 168 19.49 8.88 8.85
N PRO A 169 20.04 8.17 7.86
CA PRO A 169 21.02 7.10 8.13
C PRO A 169 22.25 7.68 8.83
N GLY A 170 22.96 6.83 9.54
CA GLY A 170 24.28 7.15 10.08
C GLY A 170 25.32 7.38 8.96
N ASP A 171 26.50 7.82 9.36
CA ASP A 171 27.63 7.93 8.46
C ASP A 171 28.03 6.57 7.88
N THR A 172 28.82 6.57 6.81
CA THR A 172 29.26 5.35 6.14
C THR A 172 29.82 4.31 7.11
N GLY A 173 29.13 3.19 7.24
CA GLY A 173 29.52 2.09 8.13
C GLY A 173 29.14 2.27 9.60
N ALA A 174 28.37 3.31 9.94
CA ALA A 174 27.85 3.54 11.28
C ALA A 174 26.32 3.38 11.33
N GLU A 175 25.82 2.87 12.43
CA GLU A 175 24.37 2.85 12.70
C GLU A 175 23.90 4.24 13.14
N SER A 176 22.69 4.59 12.73
CA SER A 176 22.00 5.79 13.23
C SER A 176 21.21 5.48 14.50
N THR A 177 20.80 6.52 15.20
CA THR A 177 19.83 6.37 16.29
C THR A 177 18.46 5.94 15.71
N ASP A 178 17.77 5.04 16.39
CA ASP A 178 16.43 4.57 16.00
C ASP A 178 15.45 5.74 15.79
N ALA A 179 14.74 5.72 14.69
CA ALA A 179 13.58 6.59 14.47
C ALA A 179 12.32 5.92 15.01
N ASN A 180 11.64 6.58 15.93
CA ASN A 180 10.39 6.07 16.45
C ASN A 180 9.25 6.28 15.43
N ILE A 181 8.75 5.19 14.84
CA ILE A 181 7.62 5.18 13.90
C ILE A 181 6.27 4.96 14.60
N GLY A 182 6.28 4.57 15.88
CA GLY A 182 5.06 4.40 16.69
C GLY A 182 5.40 4.19 18.14
N ALA A 183 4.98 5.11 19.01
CA ALA A 183 5.31 5.04 20.43
C ALA A 183 4.68 3.85 21.14
N THR A 184 3.46 3.49 20.75
CA THR A 184 2.69 2.39 21.35
C THR A 184 1.75 1.79 20.32
N THR A 185 1.64 0.48 20.29
CA THR A 185 0.60 -0.19 19.50
C THR A 185 -0.72 -0.15 20.25
N THR A 186 -1.81 0.06 19.52
CA THR A 186 -3.17 0.14 20.10
C THR A 186 -3.75 -1.22 20.45
N ARG A 187 -3.18 -2.29 19.89
CA ARG A 187 -3.63 -3.69 20.01
C ARG A 187 -2.50 -4.65 19.66
N PRO A 188 -2.61 -5.94 19.96
CA PRO A 188 -1.69 -6.96 19.44
C PRO A 188 -1.79 -7.08 17.91
N TYR A 189 -0.67 -7.20 17.23
CA TYR A 189 -0.58 -7.43 15.78
C TYR A 189 -0.01 -8.81 15.51
N GLY A 190 -0.62 -9.51 14.55
CA GLY A 190 -0.13 -10.81 14.09
C GLY A 190 0.86 -10.71 12.94
N ALA A 191 0.98 -9.53 12.31
CA ALA A 191 1.94 -9.27 11.24
C ALA A 191 2.26 -7.79 11.12
N VAL A 192 3.46 -7.47 10.65
CA VAL A 192 3.91 -6.12 10.34
C VAL A 192 4.38 -6.08 8.89
N MET A 193 3.98 -5.05 8.16
CA MET A 193 4.53 -4.73 6.85
C MET A 193 5.24 -3.39 6.94
N LEU A 194 6.53 -3.36 6.60
CA LEU A 194 7.32 -2.13 6.63
C LEU A 194 7.60 -1.64 5.22
N GLY A 195 7.33 -0.37 4.98
CA GLY A 195 7.69 0.33 3.76
C GLY A 195 8.84 1.30 4.02
N VAL A 196 9.87 1.25 3.20
CA VAL A 196 11.00 2.19 3.23
C VAL A 196 11.21 2.78 1.86
N GLY A 197 11.51 4.06 1.80
CA GLY A 197 11.79 4.77 0.56
C GLY A 197 12.91 5.79 0.75
N GLN A 198 13.65 6.06 -0.31
CA GLN A 198 14.69 7.07 -0.29
C GLN A 198 14.11 8.43 -0.66
N GLN A 199 14.26 9.41 0.22
CA GLN A 199 13.95 10.81 -0.03
C GLN A 199 15.24 11.58 -0.29
N ALA A 200 15.70 11.64 -1.54
CA ALA A 200 16.88 12.39 -1.90
C ALA A 200 16.59 13.35 -3.05
N THR A 201 17.20 14.53 -2.99
CA THR A 201 17.21 15.50 -4.11
C THR A 201 18.13 15.05 -5.25
N SER A 202 19.10 14.19 -4.93
CA SER A 202 19.92 13.48 -5.91
C SER A 202 19.95 12.01 -5.51
N ILE A 203 19.56 11.15 -6.44
CA ILE A 203 19.53 9.71 -6.21
C ILE A 203 20.96 9.19 -6.40
N THR A 204 21.54 8.69 -5.33
CA THR A 204 22.79 7.94 -5.38
C THR A 204 22.47 6.48 -5.11
N ALA A 205 23.00 5.57 -5.91
CA ALA A 205 22.89 4.14 -5.65
C ALA A 205 23.56 3.80 -4.33
N ILE A 206 22.78 3.62 -3.28
CA ILE A 206 23.27 3.36 -1.92
C ILE A 206 22.63 2.07 -1.40
N ALA A 207 23.43 1.27 -0.71
CA ALA A 207 22.94 0.14 0.04
C ALA A 207 22.68 0.59 1.48
N TYR A 208 21.47 0.29 1.95
CA TYR A 208 21.08 0.52 3.34
C TYR A 208 20.91 -0.81 4.05
N HIS A 209 21.35 -0.88 5.29
CA HIS A 209 20.96 -1.88 6.26
C HIS A 209 19.87 -1.27 7.14
N TRP A 210 18.78 -2.00 7.29
CA TRP A 210 17.60 -1.60 8.05
C TRP A 210 17.36 -2.55 9.20
N GLU A 211 16.98 -1.99 10.32
CA GLU A 211 16.54 -2.75 11.48
C GLU A 211 15.14 -2.32 11.89
N LEU A 212 14.29 -3.28 12.25
CA LEU A 212 13.02 -3.04 12.91
C LEU A 212 13.11 -3.49 14.36
N THR A 213 13.04 -2.52 15.27
CA THR A 213 13.07 -2.76 16.72
C THR A 213 11.67 -2.62 17.31
N ILE A 214 11.21 -3.62 18.05
CA ILE A 214 9.93 -3.60 18.76
C ILE A 214 10.18 -3.89 20.23
N GLY A 215 9.78 -2.95 21.11
CA GLY A 215 9.97 -3.09 22.56
C GLY A 215 11.45 -3.19 22.98
N GLY A 216 12.34 -2.51 22.25
CA GLY A 216 13.79 -2.54 22.53
C GLY A 216 14.50 -3.81 22.06
N THR A 217 13.84 -4.62 21.24
CA THR A 217 14.44 -5.84 20.67
C THR A 217 14.36 -5.78 19.15
N THR A 218 15.51 -5.97 18.47
CA THR A 218 15.57 -6.10 17.01
C THR A 218 14.80 -7.35 16.59
N ARG A 219 13.82 -7.18 15.72
CA ARG A 219 12.90 -8.23 15.25
C ARG A 219 13.16 -8.64 13.82
N ALA A 220 13.64 -7.71 13.01
CA ALA A 220 13.95 -7.98 11.60
C ALA A 220 15.10 -7.08 11.15
N GLU A 221 15.94 -7.63 10.31
CA GLU A 221 17.04 -6.95 9.65
C GLU A 221 16.98 -7.26 8.16
N TRP A 222 17.25 -6.29 7.32
CA TRP A 222 17.30 -6.50 5.87
C TRP A 222 18.14 -5.42 5.18
N ARG A 223 18.51 -5.72 3.96
CA ARG A 223 19.29 -4.80 3.15
C ARG A 223 18.51 -4.40 1.90
N THR A 224 18.50 -3.11 1.62
CA THR A 224 17.99 -2.58 0.36
C THR A 224 19.11 -1.91 -0.42
N VAL A 225 19.01 -1.96 -1.75
CA VAL A 225 19.87 -1.18 -2.65
C VAL A 225 18.90 -0.33 -3.47
N ASN A 226 18.88 0.95 -3.19
CA ASN A 226 18.02 1.88 -3.92
C ASN A 226 18.83 2.55 -5.03
N THR A 227 18.36 2.40 -6.24
CA THR A 227 18.90 3.11 -7.41
C THR A 227 17.96 4.23 -7.86
N THR A 228 16.78 4.31 -7.28
CA THR A 228 15.72 5.27 -7.58
C THR A 228 14.96 5.60 -6.29
N ALA A 229 14.22 6.71 -6.28
CA ALA A 229 13.36 7.10 -5.15
C ALA A 229 12.11 6.20 -5.07
N GLU A 230 12.27 4.91 -4.89
CA GLU A 230 11.19 3.93 -4.81
C GLU A 230 10.90 3.57 -3.36
N ILE A 231 9.62 3.34 -3.08
CA ILE A 231 9.17 2.80 -1.80
C ILE A 231 9.18 1.27 -1.90
N ILE A 232 9.90 0.63 -1.00
CA ILE A 232 10.03 -0.82 -0.94
C ILE A 232 9.28 -1.31 0.29
N TYR A 233 8.37 -2.25 0.10
CA TYR A 233 7.66 -2.90 1.19
C TYR A 233 8.13 -4.35 1.32
N GLY A 234 8.36 -4.77 2.55
CA GLY A 234 8.65 -6.15 2.88
C GLY A 234 7.63 -6.71 3.89
N PRO A 235 7.07 -7.91 3.66
CA PRO A 235 6.32 -8.60 4.70
C PRO A 235 7.31 -9.15 5.72
N TYR A 236 7.07 -8.90 7.00
CA TYR A 236 7.81 -9.50 8.09
C TYR A 236 6.86 -10.41 8.86
N PRO A 237 7.17 -11.70 8.98
CA PRO A 237 6.44 -12.60 9.89
C PRO A 237 6.64 -12.09 11.32
N GLY A 238 5.54 -11.96 12.03
CA GLY A 238 5.51 -11.59 13.45
C GLY A 238 6.05 -12.73 14.34
#